data_8ab54e6c3101e171dd3a943314ea924e
#
_entry.id   8ab54e6c3101e171dd3a943314ea924e
#
_cell.length_a   1.000
_cell.length_b   1.000
_cell.length_c   1.000
_cell.angle_alpha   90.00
_cell.angle_beta   90.00
_cell.angle_gamma   90.00
#
_symmetry.space_group_name_H-M   'P 1'
#
loop_
_entity.id
_entity.type
_entity.pdbx_description
1 polymer ?
#
loop_
_entity_poly.entity_id
_entity_poly.type
_entity_poly.pdbx_seq_one_letter_code
_entity_poly.pdbx_strand_id
1 'polypeptide(L)'
;MTKIVGFLITKENKIFNIDFFNVGLRTLKLEHNGYYVFLWGIGDIENYKINNKYFLSFPINNSLLDRNVLIYLEDENIIIENDWLGSIPVFYNPKEKIVSTLSNLCLKDKTISHEGLANFCEFGYSVFEQTMFEDVKFMRYFSKLIITSNGIKIEYKNDPIHDPSFLDGVTTPDDVIAQMKDYLGKIEKSMDGDIIIPTSGGYDSRMLNYLVDDKSRIRSFTYGISKDQSLSTEVVHAKKLSEIYKTKWEQIWKSPEGYA
;
A
#
# COMPACT_ATOMS: atom_id res chain seq x y z
N MET A 1 14.18 -12.28 -5.06
CA MET A 1 12.77 -12.10 -4.67
C MET A 1 12.02 -11.49 -5.83
N THR A 2 10.91 -12.09 -6.26
CA THR A 2 10.09 -11.53 -7.34
C THR A 2 8.90 -10.79 -6.75
N LYS A 3 8.63 -9.58 -7.21
CA LYS A 3 7.53 -8.76 -6.72
C LYS A 3 7.02 -7.82 -7.81
N ILE A 4 5.71 -7.80 -8.05
CA ILE A 4 5.05 -6.75 -8.83
C ILE A 4 4.73 -5.59 -7.88
N VAL A 5 5.13 -4.38 -8.25
CA VAL A 5 4.99 -3.18 -7.40
C VAL A 5 4.02 -2.16 -7.98
N GLY A 6 3.59 -2.34 -9.22
CA GLY A 6 2.59 -1.47 -9.82
C GLY A 6 2.12 -1.95 -11.18
N PHE A 7 1.09 -1.27 -11.70
CA PHE A 7 0.50 -1.59 -12.99
C PHE A 7 -0.13 -0.37 -13.69
N LEU A 8 -0.30 -0.53 -14.99
CA LEU A 8 -1.13 0.34 -15.84
C LEU A 8 -1.94 -0.52 -16.80
N ILE A 9 -3.22 -0.24 -16.93
CA ILE A 9 -4.12 -0.82 -17.93
C ILE A 9 -4.66 0.33 -18.78
N THR A 10 -4.47 0.25 -20.10
CA THR A 10 -4.85 1.30 -21.05
C THR A 10 -5.07 0.73 -22.44
N LYS A 11 -5.79 1.45 -23.31
CA LYS A 11 -5.88 1.13 -24.73
C LYS A 11 -4.68 1.64 -25.55
N GLU A 12 -3.88 2.51 -24.97
CA GLU A 12 -2.74 3.10 -25.67
C GLU A 12 -1.49 2.21 -25.53
N ASN A 13 -0.88 1.86 -26.65
CA ASN A 13 0.39 1.15 -26.66
C ASN A 13 1.54 2.14 -26.41
N LYS A 14 1.80 2.46 -25.16
CA LYS A 14 2.87 3.37 -24.75
C LYS A 14 4.08 2.59 -24.22
N ILE A 15 5.26 3.13 -24.48
CA ILE A 15 6.48 2.70 -23.80
C ILE A 15 6.66 3.61 -22.59
N PHE A 16 6.66 3.00 -21.38
CA PHE A 16 6.92 3.73 -20.14
C PHE A 16 8.32 3.39 -19.62
N ASN A 17 9.08 4.42 -19.30
CA ASN A 17 10.23 4.23 -18.42
C ASN A 17 9.77 4.49 -16.99
N ILE A 18 9.65 3.43 -16.20
CA ILE A 18 9.09 3.46 -14.84
C ILE A 18 10.20 3.36 -13.79
N ASP A 19 11.42 3.13 -14.19
CA ASP A 19 12.54 3.00 -13.26
C ASP A 19 13.07 4.38 -12.83
N PHE A 20 12.18 5.16 -12.17
CA PHE A 20 12.51 6.49 -11.65
C PHE A 20 13.62 6.48 -10.58
N PHE A 21 13.87 5.33 -9.97
CA PHE A 21 14.80 5.19 -8.85
C PHE A 21 16.05 4.36 -9.22
N ASN A 22 16.18 3.94 -10.47
CA ASN A 22 17.26 3.06 -10.93
C ASN A 22 17.40 1.78 -10.08
N VAL A 23 16.27 1.24 -9.65
CA VAL A 23 16.22 -0.01 -8.85
C VAL A 23 16.13 -1.27 -9.71
N GLY A 24 16.25 -1.16 -11.01
CA GLY A 24 16.22 -2.28 -11.95
C GLY A 24 14.82 -2.86 -12.13
N LEU A 25 13.79 -2.03 -12.19
CA LEU A 25 12.42 -2.47 -12.46
C LEU A 25 12.31 -3.07 -13.86
N ARG A 26 11.68 -4.22 -13.94
CA ARG A 26 11.28 -4.87 -15.19
C ARG A 26 9.84 -4.59 -15.49
N THR A 27 9.48 -4.51 -16.76
CA THR A 27 8.11 -4.33 -17.21
C THR A 27 7.67 -5.55 -18.01
N LEU A 28 6.55 -6.14 -17.62
CA LEU A 28 5.82 -7.14 -18.39
C LEU A 28 4.65 -6.45 -19.10
N LYS A 29 4.54 -6.64 -20.40
CA LYS A 29 3.43 -6.16 -21.21
C LYS A 29 2.60 -7.34 -21.67
N LEU A 30 1.30 -7.26 -21.44
CA LEU A 30 0.30 -8.21 -21.91
C LEU A 30 -0.74 -7.48 -22.76
N GLU A 31 -1.39 -8.21 -23.65
CA GLU A 31 -2.53 -7.74 -24.42
C GLU A 31 -3.76 -8.59 -24.09
N HIS A 32 -4.88 -7.92 -23.80
CA HIS A 32 -6.13 -8.60 -23.53
C HIS A 32 -7.30 -7.74 -23.98
N ASN A 33 -8.10 -8.27 -24.87
CA ASN A 33 -9.33 -7.62 -25.41
C ASN A 33 -9.17 -6.14 -25.80
N GLY A 34 -8.10 -5.83 -26.54
CA GLY A 34 -7.81 -4.47 -27.02
C GLY A 34 -7.25 -3.53 -25.97
N TYR A 35 -6.89 -4.04 -24.80
CA TYR A 35 -6.15 -3.33 -23.76
C TYR A 35 -4.72 -3.85 -23.64
N TYR A 36 -3.83 -2.95 -23.26
CA TYR A 36 -2.47 -3.25 -22.83
C TYR A 36 -2.42 -3.23 -21.31
N VAL A 37 -1.91 -4.30 -20.72
CA VAL A 37 -1.66 -4.44 -19.29
C VAL A 37 -0.16 -4.39 -19.07
N PHE A 38 0.33 -3.32 -18.49
CA PHE A 38 1.73 -3.16 -18.10
C PHE A 38 1.85 -3.45 -16.61
N LEU A 39 2.68 -4.41 -16.27
CA LEU A 39 3.03 -4.74 -14.87
C LEU A 39 4.51 -4.44 -14.70
N TRP A 40 4.89 -3.77 -13.63
CA TRP A 40 6.29 -3.52 -13.33
C TRP A 40 6.68 -4.00 -11.95
N GLY A 41 7.92 -4.46 -11.83
CA GLY A 41 8.39 -5.08 -10.60
C GLY A 41 9.85 -5.52 -10.65
N ILE A 42 10.25 -6.25 -9.65
CA ILE A 42 11.60 -6.77 -9.46
C ILE A 42 11.59 -8.29 -9.65
N GLY A 43 12.67 -8.84 -10.21
CA GLY A 43 12.81 -10.29 -10.41
C GLY A 43 12.11 -10.81 -11.65
N ASP A 44 11.72 -12.09 -11.63
CA ASP A 44 11.05 -12.77 -12.74
C ASP A 44 9.52 -12.53 -12.66
N ILE A 45 9.09 -11.35 -13.09
CA ILE A 45 7.66 -10.97 -13.06
C ILE A 45 6.82 -11.69 -14.12
N GLU A 46 7.43 -12.24 -15.18
CA GLU A 46 6.72 -12.95 -16.25
C GLU A 46 6.07 -14.23 -15.73
N ASN A 47 6.76 -14.93 -14.84
CA ASN A 47 6.30 -16.18 -14.25
C ASN A 47 5.62 -15.99 -12.88
N TYR A 48 5.50 -14.75 -12.42
CA TYR A 48 4.93 -14.44 -11.11
C TYR A 48 3.40 -14.40 -11.15
N LYS A 49 2.80 -15.58 -11.20
CA LYS A 49 1.34 -15.78 -11.12
C LYS A 49 1.03 -16.83 -10.06
N ILE A 50 -0.03 -16.58 -9.30
CA ILE A 50 -0.60 -17.55 -8.38
C ILE A 50 -2.05 -17.79 -8.81
N ASN A 51 -2.40 -19.03 -9.15
CA ASN A 51 -3.74 -19.39 -9.64
C ASN A 51 -4.22 -18.49 -10.80
N ASN A 52 -3.35 -18.25 -11.79
CA ASN A 52 -3.59 -17.37 -12.94
C ASN A 52 -3.87 -15.88 -12.63
N LYS A 53 -3.59 -15.43 -11.40
CA LYS A 53 -3.72 -14.03 -10.99
C LYS A 53 -2.35 -13.40 -10.78
N TYR A 54 -2.22 -12.13 -11.17
CA TYR A 54 -1.05 -11.32 -10.81
C TYR A 54 -1.29 -10.67 -9.46
N PHE A 55 -0.31 -10.79 -8.57
CA PHE A 55 -0.36 -10.18 -7.25
C PHE A 55 0.59 -8.99 -7.18
N LEU A 56 0.05 -7.85 -6.78
CA LEU A 56 0.85 -6.75 -6.27
C LEU A 56 0.95 -6.94 -4.76
N SER A 57 2.15 -6.95 -4.22
CA SER A 57 2.44 -7.30 -2.83
C SER A 57 2.40 -8.81 -2.53
N PHE A 58 2.86 -9.18 -1.34
CA PHE A 58 2.91 -10.57 -0.93
C PHE A 58 1.64 -10.97 -0.21
N PRO A 59 0.94 -12.01 -0.64
CA PRO A 59 -0.05 -12.65 0.19
C PRO A 59 0.65 -13.36 1.35
N ILE A 60 0.30 -12.98 2.57
CA ILE A 60 0.76 -13.66 3.79
C ILE A 60 -0.31 -14.63 4.28
N ASN A 61 -0.86 -15.47 3.47
CA ASN A 61 -1.87 -16.49 3.78
C ASN A 61 -3.32 -16.25 3.38
N ASN A 62 -3.73 -15.79 2.29
CA ASN A 62 -5.14 -15.69 1.89
C ASN A 62 -6.10 -15.11 2.98
N SER A 63 -5.57 -14.34 3.92
CA SER A 63 -6.39 -13.72 4.95
C SER A 63 -6.96 -12.39 4.46
N LEU A 64 -8.03 -11.91 5.06
CA LEU A 64 -8.60 -10.59 4.77
C LEU A 64 -7.61 -9.44 5.01
N LEU A 65 -6.55 -9.71 5.77
CA LEU A 65 -5.51 -8.75 6.12
C LEU A 65 -4.33 -8.75 5.14
N ASP A 66 -4.35 -9.61 4.12
CA ASP A 66 -3.32 -9.61 3.10
C ASP A 66 -3.37 -8.31 2.30
N ARG A 67 -2.24 -7.61 2.28
CA ARG A 67 -2.08 -6.35 1.56
C ARG A 67 -1.79 -6.64 0.10
N ASN A 68 -2.83 -6.60 -0.72
CA ASN A 68 -2.67 -6.96 -2.12
C ASN A 68 -3.65 -6.24 -3.05
N VAL A 69 -3.23 -6.17 -4.31
CA VAL A 69 -4.11 -5.97 -5.44
C VAL A 69 -3.96 -7.18 -6.36
N LEU A 70 -5.07 -7.79 -6.72
CA LEU A 70 -5.12 -8.90 -7.64
C LEU A 70 -5.52 -8.39 -9.02
N ILE A 71 -4.81 -8.82 -10.05
CA ILE A 71 -5.17 -8.56 -11.44
C ILE A 71 -5.31 -9.89 -12.14
N TYR A 72 -6.45 -10.13 -12.78
CA TYR A 72 -6.66 -11.32 -13.58
C TYR A 72 -7.52 -11.04 -14.82
N LEU A 73 -7.34 -11.89 -15.80
CA LEU A 73 -7.97 -11.80 -17.09
C LEU A 73 -8.99 -12.93 -17.18
N GLU A 74 -10.26 -12.59 -17.33
CA GLU A 74 -11.35 -13.55 -17.44
C GLU A 74 -12.17 -13.25 -18.69
N ASP A 75 -12.25 -14.21 -19.61
CA ASP A 75 -12.95 -14.07 -20.89
C ASP A 75 -12.56 -12.78 -21.62
N GLU A 76 -13.48 -11.82 -21.70
CA GLU A 76 -13.26 -10.52 -22.32
C GLU A 76 -12.95 -9.40 -21.32
N ASN A 77 -12.88 -9.70 -20.02
CA ASN A 77 -12.76 -8.72 -18.96
C ASN A 77 -11.35 -8.69 -18.34
N ILE A 78 -10.97 -7.51 -17.84
CA ILE A 78 -9.83 -7.37 -16.96
C ILE A 78 -10.37 -6.99 -15.59
N ILE A 79 -9.97 -7.76 -14.58
CA ILE A 79 -10.51 -7.61 -13.23
C ILE A 79 -9.39 -7.21 -12.29
N ILE A 80 -9.65 -6.19 -11.50
CA ILE A 80 -8.79 -5.70 -10.44
C ILE A 80 -9.53 -5.80 -9.11
N GLU A 81 -8.99 -6.50 -8.14
CA GLU A 81 -9.53 -6.59 -6.78
C GLU A 81 -8.51 -6.04 -5.80
N ASN A 82 -8.94 -5.20 -4.87
CA ASN A 82 -8.11 -4.74 -3.77
C ASN A 82 -8.50 -5.41 -2.45
N ASP A 83 -7.57 -5.32 -1.49
CA ASP A 83 -7.78 -5.86 -0.15
C ASP A 83 -8.77 -5.03 0.68
N TRP A 84 -9.09 -5.55 1.86
CA TRP A 84 -10.04 -4.93 2.79
C TRP A 84 -9.61 -3.56 3.30
N LEU A 85 -8.32 -3.26 3.33
CA LEU A 85 -7.78 -1.97 3.77
C LEU A 85 -7.50 -1.01 2.61
N GLY A 86 -7.55 -1.49 1.35
CA GLY A 86 -7.10 -0.70 0.21
C GLY A 86 -5.62 -0.33 0.30
N SER A 87 -4.79 -1.27 0.78
CA SER A 87 -3.39 -1.02 1.15
C SER A 87 -2.50 -0.54 0.00
N ILE A 88 -2.87 -0.86 -1.23
CA ILE A 88 -2.22 -0.38 -2.44
C ILE A 88 -3.20 0.52 -3.18
N PRO A 89 -2.85 1.79 -3.40
CA PRO A 89 -3.73 2.71 -4.10
C PRO A 89 -3.96 2.26 -5.55
N VAL A 90 -5.21 2.32 -5.98
CA VAL A 90 -5.61 2.10 -7.37
C VAL A 90 -6.42 3.30 -7.83
N PHE A 91 -6.00 3.90 -8.92
CA PHE A 91 -6.66 5.04 -9.55
C PHE A 91 -7.24 4.62 -10.89
N TYR A 92 -8.33 5.25 -11.30
CA TYR A 92 -8.93 4.97 -12.58
C TYR A 92 -9.57 6.21 -13.22
N ASN A 93 -9.55 6.24 -14.54
CA ASN A 93 -10.26 7.22 -15.34
C ASN A 93 -11.38 6.48 -16.09
N PRO A 94 -12.65 6.66 -15.70
CA PRO A 94 -13.77 5.93 -16.31
C PRO A 94 -14.04 6.33 -17.77
N LYS A 95 -13.73 7.57 -18.17
CA LYS A 95 -13.91 8.06 -19.53
C LYS A 95 -12.90 7.44 -20.49
N GLU A 96 -11.62 7.48 -20.10
CA GLU A 96 -10.51 6.97 -20.91
C GLU A 96 -10.30 5.47 -20.73
N LYS A 97 -10.97 4.85 -19.74
CA LYS A 97 -10.82 3.43 -19.37
C LYS A 97 -9.36 3.08 -19.03
N ILE A 98 -8.72 3.95 -18.26
CA ILE A 98 -7.36 3.77 -17.78
C ILE A 98 -7.42 3.41 -16.30
N VAL A 99 -6.62 2.44 -15.87
CA VAL A 99 -6.48 2.04 -14.45
C VAL A 99 -5.01 1.87 -14.11
N SER A 100 -4.57 2.42 -12.97
CA SER A 100 -3.16 2.34 -12.57
C SER A 100 -2.99 2.48 -11.05
N THR A 101 -1.86 2.02 -10.53
CA THR A 101 -1.39 2.34 -9.18
C THR A 101 -0.83 3.77 -9.06
N LEU A 102 -0.64 4.47 -10.16
CA LEU A 102 -0.13 5.84 -10.20
C LEU A 102 -1.19 6.77 -10.82
N SER A 103 -1.66 7.74 -10.04
CA SER A 103 -2.73 8.68 -10.45
C SER A 103 -2.38 9.49 -11.69
N ASN A 104 -1.11 9.89 -11.82
CA ASN A 104 -0.62 10.66 -12.96
C ASN A 104 -0.71 9.90 -14.30
N LEU A 105 -0.70 8.57 -14.29
CA LEU A 105 -0.89 7.76 -15.50
C LEU A 105 -2.36 7.68 -15.93
N CYS A 106 -3.30 7.98 -15.03
CA CYS A 106 -4.72 8.04 -15.33
C CYS A 106 -5.17 9.41 -15.85
N LEU A 107 -4.29 10.43 -15.77
CA LEU A 107 -4.59 11.78 -16.24
C LEU A 107 -4.61 11.84 -17.75
N LYS A 108 -5.67 12.41 -18.30
CA LYS A 108 -5.74 12.87 -19.70
C LYS A 108 -5.72 14.39 -19.72
N ASP A 109 -6.63 14.98 -19.00
CA ASP A 109 -6.73 16.42 -18.79
C ASP A 109 -6.36 16.76 -17.34
N LYS A 110 -5.80 17.96 -17.14
CA LYS A 110 -5.41 18.45 -15.82
C LYS A 110 -6.49 19.33 -15.18
N THR A 111 -7.76 19.03 -15.48
CA THR A 111 -8.88 19.78 -14.90
C THR A 111 -8.99 19.46 -13.42
N ILE A 112 -8.90 20.51 -12.61
CA ILE A 112 -8.93 20.39 -11.16
C ILE A 112 -10.37 20.23 -10.68
N SER A 113 -10.61 19.21 -9.88
CA SER A 113 -11.84 19.06 -9.11
C SER A 113 -11.78 19.96 -7.88
N HIS A 114 -12.65 20.97 -7.82
CA HIS A 114 -12.70 21.88 -6.66
C HIS A 114 -13.01 21.13 -5.35
N GLU A 115 -13.95 20.21 -5.37
CA GLU A 115 -14.31 19.40 -4.23
C GLU A 115 -13.17 18.43 -3.84
N GLY A 116 -12.58 17.73 -4.83
CA GLY A 116 -11.47 16.82 -4.59
C GLY A 116 -10.22 17.54 -4.05
N LEU A 117 -9.95 18.76 -4.54
CA LEU A 117 -8.87 19.60 -4.02
C LEU A 117 -9.15 20.06 -2.59
N ALA A 118 -10.38 20.52 -2.30
CA ALA A 118 -10.78 20.92 -0.95
C ALA A 118 -10.61 19.77 0.04
N ASN A 119 -11.09 18.58 -0.32
CA ASN A 119 -10.92 17.37 0.49
C ASN A 119 -9.44 17.00 0.68
N PHE A 120 -8.63 17.12 -0.37
CA PHE A 120 -7.20 16.86 -0.24
C PHE A 120 -6.50 17.85 0.68
N CYS A 121 -6.87 19.14 0.61
CA CYS A 121 -6.33 20.18 1.52
C CYS A 121 -6.73 19.94 2.98
N GLU A 122 -7.95 19.45 3.22
CA GLU A 122 -8.46 19.20 4.57
C GLU A 122 -7.84 17.94 5.18
N PHE A 123 -7.79 16.83 4.44
CA PHE A 123 -7.37 15.52 4.93
C PHE A 123 -5.91 15.16 4.64
N GLY A 124 -5.25 15.84 3.70
CA GLY A 124 -3.91 15.54 3.26
C GLY A 124 -3.80 14.33 2.31
N TYR A 125 -4.91 13.71 1.94
CA TYR A 125 -5.00 12.56 1.01
C TYR A 125 -6.37 12.47 0.34
N SER A 126 -6.49 11.65 -0.69
CA SER A 126 -7.74 11.44 -1.41
C SER A 126 -8.76 10.69 -0.56
N VAL A 127 -9.98 11.23 -0.44
CA VAL A 127 -11.11 10.64 0.29
C VAL A 127 -12.33 10.54 -0.62
N PHE A 128 -13.34 9.79 -0.21
CA PHE A 128 -14.63 9.66 -0.91
C PHE A 128 -14.50 9.27 -2.38
N GLU A 129 -13.51 8.42 -2.70
CA GLU A 129 -13.20 7.99 -4.07
C GLU A 129 -12.82 9.15 -5.02
N GLN A 130 -12.55 10.33 -4.49
CA GLN A 130 -12.16 11.52 -5.24
C GLN A 130 -10.65 11.69 -5.28
N THR A 131 -10.17 12.35 -6.33
CA THR A 131 -8.81 12.90 -6.39
C THR A 131 -8.88 14.40 -6.65
N MET A 132 -7.74 15.07 -6.69
CA MET A 132 -7.66 16.48 -7.06
C MET A 132 -8.06 16.75 -8.53
N PHE A 133 -8.28 15.71 -9.33
CA PHE A 133 -8.61 15.82 -10.75
C PHE A 133 -10.01 15.27 -11.03
N GLU A 134 -10.79 15.96 -11.87
CA GLU A 134 -12.19 15.59 -12.14
C GLU A 134 -12.36 14.19 -12.71
N ASP A 135 -11.50 13.82 -13.65
CA ASP A 135 -11.63 12.58 -14.40
C ASP A 135 -10.92 11.38 -13.75
N VAL A 136 -10.14 11.60 -12.68
CA VAL A 136 -9.43 10.53 -11.99
C VAL A 136 -10.11 10.24 -10.67
N LYS A 137 -10.49 8.98 -10.51
CA LYS A 137 -11.11 8.47 -9.28
C LYS A 137 -10.13 7.57 -8.53
N PHE A 138 -10.32 7.48 -7.22
CA PHE A 138 -9.63 6.56 -6.33
C PHE A 138 -10.52 5.35 -6.08
N MET A 139 -9.99 4.14 -6.24
CA MET A 139 -10.76 2.91 -6.03
C MET A 139 -10.96 2.68 -4.54
N ARG A 140 -12.24 2.55 -4.12
CA ARG A 140 -12.57 2.24 -2.74
C ARG A 140 -11.94 0.91 -2.31
N TYR A 141 -11.58 0.80 -1.03
CA TYR A 141 -11.15 -0.44 -0.41
C TYR A 141 -12.21 -1.55 -0.55
N PHE A 142 -11.77 -2.78 -0.52
CA PHE A 142 -12.59 -3.99 -0.57
C PHE A 142 -13.62 -3.97 -1.71
N SER A 143 -13.14 -3.70 -2.89
CA SER A 143 -13.96 -3.61 -4.09
C SER A 143 -13.31 -4.35 -5.27
N LYS A 144 -14.10 -4.50 -6.32
CA LYS A 144 -13.73 -5.14 -7.57
C LYS A 144 -14.01 -4.18 -8.70
N LEU A 145 -12.99 -3.84 -9.48
CA LEU A 145 -13.09 -3.03 -10.67
C LEU A 145 -12.99 -3.95 -11.88
N ILE A 146 -13.98 -3.86 -12.78
CA ILE A 146 -14.10 -4.70 -13.97
C ILE A 146 -14.03 -3.80 -15.19
N ILE A 147 -13.03 -4.00 -16.02
CA ILE A 147 -12.91 -3.34 -17.32
C ILE A 147 -13.56 -4.25 -18.35
N THR A 148 -14.60 -3.75 -18.99
CA THR A 148 -15.34 -4.41 -20.06
C THR A 148 -15.20 -3.65 -21.38
N SER A 149 -15.67 -4.23 -22.47
CA SER A 149 -15.79 -3.50 -23.76
C SER A 149 -16.58 -2.20 -23.63
N ASN A 150 -17.62 -2.18 -22.77
CA ASN A 150 -18.55 -1.06 -22.59
C ASN A 150 -18.05 0.01 -21.62
N GLY A 151 -17.15 -0.31 -20.68
CA GLY A 151 -16.70 0.64 -19.68
C GLY A 151 -16.06 -0.01 -18.46
N ILE A 152 -15.91 0.80 -17.42
CA ILE A 152 -15.47 0.37 -16.09
C ILE A 152 -16.69 0.21 -15.21
N LYS A 153 -16.82 -0.96 -14.58
CA LYS A 153 -17.82 -1.27 -13.55
C LYS A 153 -17.11 -1.48 -12.23
N ILE A 154 -17.69 -0.99 -11.14
CA ILE A 154 -17.19 -1.23 -9.79
C ILE A 154 -18.23 -2.02 -9.01
N GLU A 155 -17.77 -3.06 -8.33
CA GLU A 155 -18.55 -3.88 -7.41
C GLU A 155 -17.95 -3.75 -6.02
N TYR A 156 -18.75 -3.31 -5.06
CA TYR A 156 -18.36 -3.22 -3.66
C TYR A 156 -18.63 -4.55 -2.98
N LYS A 157 -17.63 -5.07 -2.28
CA LYS A 157 -17.81 -6.24 -1.42
C LYS A 157 -18.42 -5.79 -0.09
N ASN A 158 -19.20 -6.66 0.53
CA ASN A 158 -19.72 -6.40 1.86
C ASN A 158 -18.55 -6.34 2.87
N ASP A 159 -18.50 -5.25 3.62
CA ASP A 159 -17.50 -5.07 4.65
C ASP A 159 -17.71 -6.10 5.76
N PRO A 160 -16.74 -6.99 6.03
CA PRO A 160 -16.88 -8.03 7.06
C PRO A 160 -17.18 -7.47 8.45
N ILE A 161 -16.78 -6.23 8.75
CA ILE A 161 -17.06 -5.61 10.05
C ILE A 161 -18.55 -5.42 10.31
N HIS A 162 -19.37 -5.40 9.26
CA HIS A 162 -20.82 -5.33 9.36
C HIS A 162 -21.50 -6.71 9.40
N ASP A 163 -20.71 -7.79 9.31
CA ASP A 163 -21.23 -9.14 9.47
C ASP A 163 -21.50 -9.41 10.97
N PRO A 164 -22.75 -9.75 11.37
CA PRO A 164 -23.07 -10.02 12.77
C PRO A 164 -22.18 -11.08 13.41
N SER A 165 -21.69 -12.05 12.65
CA SER A 165 -20.78 -13.09 13.15
C SER A 165 -19.43 -12.54 13.66
N PHE A 166 -19.00 -11.37 13.21
CA PHE A 166 -17.82 -10.66 13.73
C PHE A 166 -18.07 -10.05 15.12
N LEU A 167 -19.32 -9.81 15.48
CA LEU A 167 -19.70 -9.15 16.74
C LEU A 167 -20.04 -10.15 17.86
N ASP A 168 -20.19 -11.43 17.52
CA ASP A 168 -20.63 -12.47 18.46
C ASP A 168 -19.49 -13.03 19.35
N GLY A 169 -18.26 -12.62 19.15
CA GLY A 169 -17.09 -13.07 19.89
C GLY A 169 -16.68 -12.11 21.01
N VAL A 170 -16.34 -12.66 22.17
CA VAL A 170 -15.63 -11.90 23.20
C VAL A 170 -14.14 -11.98 22.92
N THR A 171 -13.57 -10.88 22.42
CA THR A 171 -12.12 -10.77 22.18
C THR A 171 -11.45 -10.10 23.36
N THR A 172 -10.47 -10.75 23.94
CA THR A 172 -9.65 -10.18 25.03
C THR A 172 -8.43 -9.44 24.47
N PRO A 173 -7.81 -8.52 25.23
CA PRO A 173 -6.55 -7.92 24.83
C PRO A 173 -5.45 -8.93 24.53
N ASP A 174 -5.40 -10.04 25.25
CA ASP A 174 -4.41 -11.10 25.02
C ASP A 174 -4.63 -11.81 23.68
N ASP A 175 -5.87 -12.02 23.27
CA ASP A 175 -6.19 -12.58 21.94
C ASP A 175 -5.69 -11.65 20.83
N VAL A 176 -5.88 -10.35 20.98
CA VAL A 176 -5.40 -9.34 20.02
C VAL A 176 -3.87 -9.37 19.94
N ILE A 177 -3.20 -9.37 21.09
CA ILE A 177 -1.72 -9.43 21.16
C ILE A 177 -1.21 -10.72 20.51
N ALA A 178 -1.86 -11.86 20.77
CA ALA A 178 -1.47 -13.14 20.19
C ALA A 178 -1.60 -13.13 18.66
N GLN A 179 -2.71 -12.62 18.14
CA GLN A 179 -2.93 -12.48 16.68
C GLN A 179 -1.91 -11.54 16.04
N MET A 180 -1.62 -10.40 16.67
CA MET A 180 -0.62 -9.46 16.17
C MET A 180 0.79 -10.06 16.17
N LYS A 181 1.15 -10.82 17.19
CA LYS A 181 2.43 -11.55 17.25
C LYS A 181 2.53 -12.60 16.15
N ASP A 182 1.49 -13.39 15.94
CA ASP A 182 1.45 -14.39 14.86
C ASP A 182 1.61 -13.73 13.49
N TYR A 183 0.89 -12.64 13.24
CA TYR A 183 0.95 -11.92 11.98
C TYR A 183 2.34 -11.31 11.74
N LEU A 184 2.89 -10.59 12.71
CA LEU A 184 4.22 -10.00 12.61
C LEU A 184 5.32 -11.07 12.52
N GLY A 185 5.21 -12.17 13.24
CA GLY A 185 6.13 -13.28 13.15
C GLY A 185 6.17 -13.96 11.77
N LYS A 186 5.04 -14.00 11.07
CA LYS A 186 4.98 -14.46 9.67
C LYS A 186 5.72 -13.50 8.73
N ILE A 187 5.52 -12.19 8.91
CA ILE A 187 6.24 -11.15 8.15
C ILE A 187 7.74 -11.26 8.41
N GLU A 188 8.13 -11.34 9.67
CA GLU A 188 9.52 -11.43 10.10
C GLU A 188 10.25 -12.63 9.49
N LYS A 189 9.58 -13.79 9.44
CA LYS A 189 10.11 -15.02 8.82
C LYS A 189 10.17 -14.95 7.29
N SER A 190 9.33 -14.13 6.67
CA SER A 190 9.27 -13.99 5.21
C SER A 190 10.31 -13.03 4.63
N MET A 191 11.00 -12.28 5.48
CA MET A 191 11.96 -11.25 5.08
C MET A 191 13.31 -11.44 5.77
N ASP A 192 14.37 -11.23 5.01
CA ASP A 192 15.72 -11.14 5.54
C ASP A 192 16.09 -9.67 5.83
N GLY A 193 17.10 -9.46 6.69
CA GLY A 193 17.66 -8.15 6.99
C GLY A 193 16.98 -7.40 8.13
N ASP A 194 17.22 -6.10 8.17
CA ASP A 194 16.76 -5.24 9.25
C ASP A 194 15.26 -4.92 9.15
N ILE A 195 14.62 -4.76 10.31
CA ILE A 195 13.23 -4.31 10.45
C ILE A 195 13.26 -2.85 10.89
N ILE A 196 12.82 -1.97 10.00
CA ILE A 196 12.83 -0.53 10.24
C ILE A 196 11.53 -0.11 10.91
N ILE A 197 11.62 0.44 12.13
CA ILE A 197 10.46 0.91 12.89
C ILE A 197 10.64 2.39 13.24
N PRO A 198 9.93 3.31 12.56
CA PRO A 198 9.83 4.68 13.04
C PRO A 198 9.22 4.68 14.44
N THR A 199 9.98 5.13 15.43
CA THR A 199 9.58 5.02 16.83
C THR A 199 9.40 6.41 17.43
N SER A 200 8.21 6.65 17.94
CA SER A 200 7.85 7.86 18.70
C SER A 200 7.63 7.52 20.18
N GLY A 201 7.23 8.50 20.95
CA GLY A 201 6.75 8.29 22.32
C GLY A 201 5.36 7.63 22.42
N GLY A 202 4.67 7.43 21.28
CA GLY A 202 3.33 6.87 21.20
C GLY A 202 3.22 5.38 21.50
N TYR A 203 2.02 4.91 21.80
CA TYR A 203 1.77 3.51 22.15
C TYR A 203 1.97 2.55 20.99
N ASP A 204 1.56 2.94 19.76
CA ASP A 204 1.59 2.07 18.59
C ASP A 204 3.01 1.66 18.21
N SER A 205 3.93 2.62 18.13
CA SER A 205 5.33 2.33 17.84
C SER A 205 6.02 1.52 18.95
N ARG A 206 5.64 1.75 20.21
CA ARG A 206 6.10 0.93 21.34
C ARG A 206 5.62 -0.51 21.23
N MET A 207 4.34 -0.68 20.87
CA MET A 207 3.75 -2.00 20.68
C MET A 207 4.45 -2.76 19.54
N LEU A 208 4.73 -2.12 18.40
CA LEU A 208 5.48 -2.76 17.33
C LEU A 208 6.87 -3.21 17.78
N ASN A 209 7.62 -2.38 18.51
CA ASN A 209 8.91 -2.77 19.09
C ASN A 209 8.79 -3.95 20.07
N TYR A 210 7.68 -4.03 20.81
CA TYR A 210 7.40 -5.15 21.72
C TYR A 210 7.09 -6.45 20.97
N LEU A 211 6.29 -6.37 19.89
CA LEU A 211 5.74 -7.53 19.19
C LEU A 211 6.74 -8.24 18.28
N VAL A 212 7.73 -7.55 17.71
CA VAL A 212 8.80 -8.17 16.90
C VAL A 212 9.60 -9.12 17.80
N ASP A 213 9.79 -10.36 17.38
CA ASP A 213 10.49 -11.38 18.19
C ASP A 213 12.00 -11.16 18.21
N ASP A 214 12.63 -11.04 17.06
CA ASP A 214 14.08 -10.81 16.94
C ASP A 214 14.44 -9.32 17.06
N LYS A 215 14.65 -8.89 18.29
CA LYS A 215 15.04 -7.51 18.61
C LYS A 215 16.35 -7.06 17.94
N SER A 216 17.23 -7.99 17.62
CA SER A 216 18.53 -7.68 17.00
C SER A 216 18.41 -7.10 15.60
N ARG A 217 17.31 -7.42 14.90
CA ARG A 217 16.96 -6.91 13.57
C ARG A 217 16.32 -5.53 13.57
N ILE A 218 15.88 -5.04 14.74
CA ILE A 218 15.21 -3.75 14.82
C ILE A 218 16.21 -2.61 14.60
N ARG A 219 15.88 -1.73 13.64
CA ARG A 219 16.47 -0.41 13.47
C ARG A 219 15.37 0.61 13.64
N SER A 220 15.43 1.35 14.72
CA SER A 220 14.44 2.38 15.01
C SER A 220 15.03 3.77 14.88
N PHE A 221 14.19 4.72 14.56
CA PHE A 221 14.58 6.12 14.49
C PHE A 221 13.44 7.04 14.90
N THR A 222 13.79 8.20 15.41
CA THR A 222 12.86 9.30 15.67
C THR A 222 13.34 10.53 14.90
N TYR A 223 12.47 11.15 14.15
CA TYR A 223 12.84 12.31 13.34
C TYR A 223 12.11 13.58 13.77
N GLY A 224 12.68 14.72 13.41
CA GLY A 224 12.07 16.03 13.61
C GLY A 224 12.82 17.15 12.93
N ILE A 225 12.23 18.33 12.98
CA ILE A 225 12.69 19.54 12.29
C ILE A 225 13.43 20.53 13.21
N SER A 226 13.38 20.32 14.54
CA SER A 226 13.99 21.21 15.53
C SER A 226 15.25 20.58 16.15
N LYS A 227 16.30 21.39 16.33
CA LYS A 227 17.51 20.97 17.05
C LYS A 227 17.24 20.60 18.51
N ASP A 228 16.25 21.23 19.12
CA ASP A 228 15.88 21.00 20.53
C ASP A 228 15.01 19.77 20.73
N GLN A 229 14.69 19.06 19.66
CA GLN A 229 13.86 17.86 19.71
C GLN A 229 14.46 16.74 20.58
N SER A 230 15.77 16.73 20.83
CA SER A 230 16.42 15.76 21.73
C SER A 230 15.82 15.74 23.15
N LEU A 231 15.16 16.81 23.56
CA LEU A 231 14.45 16.95 24.85
C LEU A 231 12.95 16.64 24.73
N SER A 232 12.46 16.37 23.52
CA SER A 232 11.04 16.03 23.34
C SER A 232 10.69 14.70 24.01
N THR A 233 9.47 14.60 24.49
CA THR A 233 8.95 13.36 25.09
C THR A 233 9.09 12.16 24.14
N GLU A 234 8.92 12.37 22.83
CA GLU A 234 9.05 11.33 21.82
C GLU A 234 10.46 10.77 21.74
N VAL A 235 11.46 11.63 21.65
CA VAL A 235 12.88 11.23 21.57
C VAL A 235 13.32 10.54 22.86
N VAL A 236 12.97 11.13 24.00
CA VAL A 236 13.33 10.58 25.32
C VAL A 236 12.74 9.18 25.50
N HIS A 237 11.46 8.98 25.15
CA HIS A 237 10.82 7.68 25.27
C HIS A 237 11.36 6.66 24.25
N ALA A 238 11.57 7.06 22.99
CA ALA A 238 12.12 6.17 21.97
C ALA A 238 13.53 5.71 22.32
N LYS A 239 14.39 6.60 22.82
CA LYS A 239 15.72 6.26 23.32
C LYS A 239 15.66 5.27 24.48
N LYS A 240 14.83 5.54 25.48
CA LYS A 240 14.65 4.63 26.63
C LYS A 240 14.12 3.26 26.20
N LEU A 241 13.23 3.21 25.22
CA LEU A 241 12.71 1.97 24.68
C LEU A 241 13.82 1.13 24.02
N SER A 242 14.68 1.79 23.22
CA SER A 242 15.81 1.13 22.58
C SER A 242 16.82 0.57 23.57
N GLU A 243 17.04 1.24 24.70
CA GLU A 243 17.89 0.77 25.80
C GLU A 243 17.30 -0.49 26.47
N ILE A 244 15.97 -0.50 26.70
CA ILE A 244 15.25 -1.64 27.28
C ILE A 244 15.34 -2.88 26.40
N TYR A 245 15.07 -2.72 25.09
CA TYR A 245 15.07 -3.85 24.15
C TYR A 245 16.42 -4.11 23.49
N LYS A 246 17.44 -3.30 23.81
CA LYS A 246 18.80 -3.37 23.24
C LYS A 246 18.78 -3.32 21.70
N THR A 247 17.90 -2.49 21.16
CA THR A 247 17.78 -2.26 19.72
C THR A 247 18.67 -1.10 19.27
N LYS A 248 18.95 -1.03 17.98
CA LYS A 248 19.64 0.14 17.39
C LYS A 248 18.64 1.26 17.14
N TRP A 249 18.91 2.43 17.70
CA TRP A 249 18.07 3.61 17.55
C TRP A 249 18.95 4.82 17.21
N GLU A 250 18.41 5.71 16.37
CA GLU A 250 19.02 6.97 16.05
C GLU A 250 18.00 8.10 16.02
N GLN A 251 18.45 9.30 16.35
CA GLN A 251 17.70 10.52 16.12
C GLN A 251 18.06 11.08 14.77
N ILE A 252 17.08 11.25 13.88
CA ILE A 252 17.27 11.87 12.58
C ILE A 252 16.75 13.31 12.67
N TRP A 253 17.67 14.22 12.44
CA TRP A 253 17.30 15.62 12.33
C TRP A 253 17.24 16.02 10.86
N LYS A 254 16.11 16.56 10.43
CA LYS A 254 15.95 17.10 9.07
C LYS A 254 16.07 18.63 9.13
N SER A 255 17.05 19.18 8.42
CA SER A 255 17.12 20.60 8.15
C SER A 255 15.93 21.02 7.30
N PRO A 256 15.32 22.22 7.56
CA PRO A 256 14.33 22.79 6.67
C PRO A 256 14.82 22.96 5.21
N GLU A 257 16.11 23.08 5.00
CA GLU A 257 16.75 23.21 3.69
C GLU A 257 16.75 21.90 2.88
N GLY A 258 16.46 20.77 3.50
CA GLY A 258 16.36 19.44 2.85
C GLY A 258 15.05 19.16 2.13
N TYR A 259 14.17 20.15 1.99
CA TYR A 259 12.90 20.07 1.24
C TYR A 259 12.93 20.88 -0.08
N ALA A 260 14.09 21.39 -0.48
CA ALA A 260 14.25 22.11 -1.75
C ALA A 260 14.67 21.21 -2.89
#